data_2ebf0d3944eca53f82781a1a1a52ba17
#
_entry.id   2ebf0d3944eca53f82781a1a1a52ba17
#
_cell.length_a   1.000
_cell.length_b   1.000
_cell.length_c   1.000
_cell.angle_alpha   90.00
_cell.angle_beta   90.00
_cell.angle_gamma   90.00
#
_symmetry.space_group_name_H-M   'P 1'
#
loop_
_entity.id
_entity.type
_entity.pdbx_description
1 polymer ?
#
loop_
_entity_poly.entity_id
_entity_poly.type
_entity_poly.pdbx_seq_one_letter_code
_entity_poly.pdbx_strand_id
1 'polypeptide(L)'
;VIDEGKALFLQIAENVEDAIIDGSLREETQAPSTNELAAFYRINPATAAKGVNMLADKGVLYKRRGIGMFVAPGARELLLAERRTAFADRFVQPLLAEARKLGLGPDDLAALIRDRAARDTDTTDTTTERTAS
;
A
#
# COMPACT_ATOMS: atom_id res chain seq x y z
N VAL A 1 6.37 -10.82 5.18
CA VAL A 1 6.65 -11.93 4.27
C VAL A 1 7.26 -11.40 2.99
N ILE A 2 8.35 -11.99 2.57
CA ILE A 2 9.08 -11.58 1.38
C ILE A 2 8.61 -12.40 0.17
N ASP A 3 8.19 -11.70 -0.88
CA ASP A 3 7.80 -12.31 -2.15
C ASP A 3 9.05 -12.53 -2.99
N GLU A 4 9.36 -13.77 -3.33
CA GLU A 4 10.55 -14.13 -4.11
C GLU A 4 10.58 -13.51 -5.50
N GLY A 5 9.41 -13.19 -6.08
CA GLY A 5 9.33 -12.58 -7.40
C GLY A 5 9.61 -11.08 -7.44
N LYS A 6 9.81 -10.45 -6.30
CA LYS A 6 10.01 -9.00 -6.20
C LYS A 6 11.36 -8.71 -5.52
N ALA A 7 12.09 -7.71 -6.01
CA ALA A 7 13.37 -7.32 -5.42
C ALA A 7 13.19 -6.91 -3.96
N LEU A 8 14.11 -7.31 -3.10
CA LEU A 8 14.03 -7.06 -1.65
C LEU A 8 13.91 -5.59 -1.30
N PHE A 9 14.67 -4.73 -1.96
CA PHE A 9 14.62 -3.30 -1.67
C PHE A 9 13.26 -2.68 -1.98
N LEU A 10 12.56 -3.19 -3.00
CA LEU A 10 11.20 -2.74 -3.34
C LEU A 10 10.20 -3.17 -2.28
N GLN A 11 10.32 -4.39 -1.78
CA GLN A 11 9.45 -4.89 -0.72
C GLN A 11 9.61 -4.10 0.57
N ILE A 12 10.85 -3.75 0.92
CA ILE A 12 11.14 -2.95 2.09
C ILE A 12 10.50 -1.56 1.94
N ALA A 13 10.69 -0.94 0.77
CA ALA A 13 10.09 0.37 0.49
C ALA A 13 8.57 0.30 0.59
N GLU A 14 7.94 -0.72 0.01
CA GLU A 14 6.49 -0.89 0.07
C GLU A 14 6.00 -1.12 1.50
N ASN A 15 6.73 -1.86 2.31
CA ASN A 15 6.35 -2.09 3.71
C ASN A 15 6.36 -0.79 4.51
N VAL A 16 7.35 0.07 4.27
CA VAL A 16 7.40 1.40 4.90
C VAL A 16 6.22 2.26 4.41
N GLU A 17 5.93 2.22 3.11
CA GLU A 17 4.80 2.94 2.54
C GLU A 17 3.47 2.46 3.12
N ASP A 18 3.30 1.15 3.28
CA ASP A 18 2.10 0.58 3.88
C ASP A 18 1.88 1.11 5.30
N ALA A 19 2.95 1.22 6.08
CA ALA A 19 2.88 1.76 7.43
C ALA A 19 2.48 3.24 7.44
N ILE A 20 2.91 4.01 6.44
CA ILE A 20 2.50 5.41 6.29
C ILE A 20 1.02 5.49 5.92
N ILE A 21 0.60 4.65 5.00
CA ILE A 21 -0.79 4.63 4.52
C ILE A 21 -1.76 4.24 5.64
N ASP A 22 -1.40 3.22 6.43
CA ASP A 22 -2.29 2.74 7.51
C ASP A 22 -2.24 3.61 8.78
N GLY A 23 -1.33 4.58 8.83
CA GLY A 23 -1.23 5.51 9.94
C GLY A 23 -0.33 5.07 11.09
N SER A 24 0.29 3.90 11.02
CA SER A 24 1.21 3.43 12.06
C SER A 24 2.52 4.19 12.03
N LEU A 25 2.92 4.71 10.88
CA LEU A 25 4.09 5.57 10.73
C LEU A 25 3.63 6.95 10.24
N ARG A 26 3.53 7.90 11.17
CA ARG A 26 2.96 9.23 10.89
C ARG A 26 3.93 10.18 10.22
N GLU A 27 3.38 11.16 9.51
CA GLU A 27 4.16 12.25 8.91
C GLU A 27 4.91 13.01 10.02
N GLU A 28 6.09 13.49 9.69
CA GLU A 28 7.00 14.22 10.58
C GLU A 28 7.55 13.38 11.73
N THR A 29 7.36 12.07 11.73
CA THR A 29 7.99 11.18 12.70
C THR A 29 9.17 10.45 12.06
N GLN A 30 10.08 9.98 12.89
CA GLN A 30 11.28 9.29 12.42
C GLN A 30 10.94 7.92 11.84
N ALA A 31 11.42 7.67 10.63
CA ALA A 31 11.29 6.38 9.97
C ALA A 31 12.37 5.42 10.50
N PRO A 32 12.16 4.10 10.36
CA PRO A 32 13.22 3.14 10.72
C PRO A 32 14.51 3.44 9.95
N SER A 33 15.65 3.31 10.62
CA SER A 33 16.94 3.51 9.99
C SER A 33 17.28 2.37 9.04
N THR A 34 18.24 2.61 8.16
CA THR A 34 18.77 1.57 7.29
C THR A 34 19.25 0.36 8.08
N ASN A 35 19.97 0.60 9.19
CA ASN A 35 20.48 -0.47 10.02
C ASN A 35 19.37 -1.25 10.72
N GLU A 36 18.35 -0.56 11.20
CA GLU A 36 17.19 -1.21 11.82
C GLU A 36 16.45 -2.09 10.82
N LEU A 37 16.25 -1.59 9.60
CA LEU A 37 15.59 -2.36 8.53
C LEU A 37 16.43 -3.57 8.12
N ALA A 38 17.75 -3.38 8.00
CA ALA A 38 18.65 -4.47 7.65
C ALA A 38 18.62 -5.58 8.71
N ALA A 39 18.61 -5.21 9.99
CA ALA A 39 18.52 -6.15 11.08
C ALA A 39 17.18 -6.87 11.12
N PHE A 40 16.09 -6.13 10.95
CA PHE A 40 14.74 -6.68 11.00
C PHE A 40 14.49 -7.69 9.89
N TYR A 41 14.89 -7.36 8.67
CA TYR A 41 14.71 -8.26 7.52
C TYR A 41 15.84 -9.23 7.32
N ARG A 42 16.92 -9.14 8.10
CA ARG A 42 18.13 -9.99 8.01
C ARG A 42 18.74 -9.93 6.61
N ILE A 43 18.97 -8.73 6.13
CA ILE A 43 19.52 -8.48 4.80
C ILE A 43 20.74 -7.57 4.87
N ASN A 44 21.42 -7.44 3.73
CA ASN A 44 22.54 -6.54 3.57
C ASN A 44 22.09 -5.08 3.78
N PRO A 45 22.81 -4.30 4.63
CA PRO A 45 22.49 -2.87 4.80
C PRO A 45 22.45 -2.06 3.50
N ALA A 46 23.25 -2.43 2.49
CA ALA A 46 23.21 -1.76 1.20
C ALA A 46 21.87 -1.94 0.51
N THR A 47 21.26 -3.12 0.64
CA THR A 47 19.92 -3.38 0.07
C THR A 47 18.85 -2.56 0.79
N ALA A 48 18.93 -2.50 2.12
CA ALA A 48 18.02 -1.68 2.91
C ALA A 48 18.19 -0.19 2.55
N ALA A 49 19.43 0.27 2.40
CA ALA A 49 19.71 1.64 2.00
C ALA A 49 19.11 1.99 0.65
N LYS A 50 19.14 1.04 -0.30
CA LYS A 50 18.55 1.26 -1.63
C LYS A 50 17.05 1.51 -1.53
N GLY A 51 16.35 0.76 -0.67
CA GLY A 51 14.92 0.96 -0.43
C GLY A 51 14.63 2.32 0.19
N VAL A 52 15.41 2.69 1.22
CA VAL A 52 15.25 3.99 1.90
C VAL A 52 15.54 5.15 0.95
N ASN A 53 16.61 5.04 0.16
CA ASN A 53 16.97 6.09 -0.81
C ASN A 53 15.90 6.25 -1.88
N MET A 54 15.28 5.17 -2.31
CA MET A 54 14.17 5.23 -3.27
C MET A 54 13.01 6.04 -2.71
N LEU A 55 12.69 5.85 -1.42
CA LEU A 55 11.61 6.61 -0.76
C LEU A 55 11.99 8.09 -0.61
N ALA A 56 13.25 8.37 -0.35
CA ALA A 56 13.75 9.75 -0.28
C ALA A 56 13.67 10.44 -1.65
N ASP A 57 14.09 9.74 -2.70
CA ASP A 57 14.03 10.26 -4.07
C ASP A 57 12.57 10.54 -4.49
N LYS A 58 11.65 9.74 -4.01
CA LYS A 58 10.22 9.87 -4.30
C LYS A 58 9.55 10.99 -3.51
N GLY A 59 10.21 11.50 -2.48
CA GLY A 59 9.67 12.56 -1.63
C GLY A 59 8.83 12.06 -0.46
N VAL A 60 8.85 10.75 -0.20
CA VAL A 60 8.13 10.13 0.91
C VAL A 60 8.88 10.28 2.22
N LEU A 61 10.21 10.18 2.16
CA LEU A 61 11.08 10.38 3.31
C LEU A 61 12.01 11.55 3.03
N TYR A 62 12.47 12.20 4.10
CA TYR A 62 13.50 13.24 3.97
C TYR A 62 14.49 13.10 5.12
N LYS A 63 15.71 13.53 4.87
CA LYS A 63 16.79 13.41 5.83
C LYS A 63 16.88 14.63 6.73
N ARG A 64 16.96 14.40 8.05
CA ARG A 64 17.35 15.43 9.01
C ARG A 64 18.78 15.12 9.42
N ARG A 65 19.67 16.04 9.10
CA ARG A 65 21.11 15.88 9.28
C ARG A 65 21.45 15.55 10.74
N GLY A 66 22.19 14.46 10.94
CA GLY A 66 22.62 14.03 12.27
C GLY A 66 21.57 13.31 13.08
N ILE A 67 20.33 13.22 12.59
CA ILE A 67 19.23 12.58 13.31
C ILE A 67 18.73 11.32 12.61
N GLY A 68 18.47 11.40 11.31
CA GLY A 68 17.97 10.25 10.53
C GLY A 68 16.95 10.64 9.48
N MET A 69 16.19 9.65 9.02
CA MET A 69 15.15 9.84 8.01
C MET A 69 13.80 10.04 8.69
N PHE A 70 13.02 10.94 8.13
CA PHE A 70 11.70 11.29 8.66
C PHE A 70 10.66 11.19 7.54
N VAL A 71 9.42 10.91 7.92
CA VAL A 71 8.30 10.87 6.97
C VAL A 71 7.96 12.29 6.57
N ALA A 72 7.97 12.56 5.26
CA ALA A 72 7.73 13.91 4.74
C ALA A 72 6.27 14.33 4.94
N PRO A 73 6.03 15.64 5.16
CA PRO A 73 4.66 16.15 5.18
C PRO A 73 4.01 15.91 3.80
N GLY A 74 2.76 15.45 3.80
CA GLY A 74 2.07 15.11 2.56
C GLY A 74 2.39 13.74 1.99
N ALA A 75 3.25 12.96 2.64
CA ALA A 75 3.65 11.63 2.17
C ALA A 75 2.46 10.69 2.01
N ARG A 76 1.55 10.68 2.97
CA ARG A 76 0.38 9.79 2.91
C ARG A 76 -0.50 10.09 1.71
N GLU A 77 -0.79 11.37 1.46
CA GLU A 77 -1.61 11.77 0.31
C GLU A 77 -0.94 11.44 -1.02
N LEU A 78 0.37 11.65 -1.10
CA LEU A 78 1.15 11.29 -2.28
C LEU A 78 1.04 9.79 -2.57
N LEU A 79 1.21 8.97 -1.53
CA LEU A 79 1.15 7.52 -1.66
C LEU A 79 -0.25 7.03 -2.01
N LEU A 80 -1.28 7.61 -1.40
CA LEU A 80 -2.67 7.26 -1.71
C LEU A 80 -3.01 7.58 -3.16
N ALA A 81 -2.59 8.75 -3.65
CA ALA A 81 -2.84 9.14 -5.05
C ALA A 81 -2.15 8.15 -6.01
N GLU A 82 -0.90 7.80 -5.73
CA GLU A 82 -0.14 6.84 -6.52
C GLU A 82 -0.82 5.47 -6.53
N ARG A 83 -1.26 5.01 -5.35
CA ARG A 83 -1.91 3.70 -5.22
C ARG A 83 -3.28 3.65 -5.87
N ARG A 84 -4.03 4.76 -5.85
CA ARG A 84 -5.32 4.86 -6.54
C ARG A 84 -5.13 4.75 -8.05
N THR A 85 -4.10 5.39 -8.60
CA THR A 85 -3.78 5.27 -10.02
C THR A 85 -3.39 3.84 -10.39
N ALA A 86 -2.52 3.23 -9.61
CA ALA A 86 -2.11 1.85 -9.82
C ALA A 86 -3.29 0.88 -9.71
N PHE A 87 -4.19 1.12 -8.77
CA PHE A 87 -5.41 0.33 -8.60
C PHE A 87 -6.28 0.40 -9.85
N ALA A 88 -6.48 1.62 -10.39
CA ALA A 88 -7.27 1.79 -11.60
C ALA A 88 -6.67 1.03 -12.78
N ASP A 89 -5.36 1.13 -12.96
CA ASP A 89 -4.69 0.45 -14.07
C ASP A 89 -4.70 -1.07 -13.91
N ARG A 90 -4.49 -1.54 -12.68
CA ARG A 90 -4.35 -2.97 -12.41
C ARG A 90 -5.68 -3.71 -12.35
N PHE A 91 -6.72 -3.08 -11.84
CA PHE A 91 -8.00 -3.75 -11.60
C PHE A 91 -9.17 -3.18 -12.41
N VAL A 92 -9.29 -1.86 -12.48
CA VAL A 92 -10.44 -1.24 -13.13
C VAL A 92 -10.37 -1.38 -14.66
N GLN A 93 -9.21 -1.13 -15.26
CA GLN A 93 -9.07 -1.26 -16.71
C GLN A 93 -9.31 -2.68 -17.19
N PRO A 94 -8.72 -3.71 -16.58
CA PRO A 94 -9.03 -5.10 -16.97
C PRO A 94 -10.50 -5.47 -16.73
N LEU A 95 -11.10 -4.96 -15.64
CA LEU A 95 -12.50 -5.19 -15.35
C LEU A 95 -13.38 -4.65 -16.46
N LEU A 96 -13.13 -3.41 -16.90
CA LEU A 96 -13.89 -2.79 -17.99
C LEU A 96 -13.71 -3.56 -19.31
N ALA A 97 -12.49 -4.01 -19.59
CA ALA A 97 -12.20 -4.79 -20.79
C ALA A 97 -12.98 -6.10 -20.81
N GLU A 98 -12.99 -6.81 -19.69
CA GLU A 98 -13.72 -8.07 -19.57
C GLU A 98 -15.23 -7.86 -19.65
N ALA A 99 -15.72 -6.80 -19.00
CA ALA A 99 -17.14 -6.45 -19.01
C ALA A 99 -17.66 -6.21 -20.44
N ARG A 100 -16.84 -5.55 -21.28
CA ARG A 100 -17.21 -5.31 -22.70
C ARG A 100 -17.45 -6.62 -23.43
N LYS A 101 -16.65 -7.64 -23.18
CA LYS A 101 -16.83 -8.96 -23.80
C LYS A 101 -18.15 -9.59 -23.39
N LEU A 102 -18.63 -9.28 -22.20
CA LEU A 102 -19.87 -9.83 -21.66
C LEU A 102 -21.08 -8.93 -21.93
N GLY A 103 -20.91 -7.84 -22.68
CA GLY A 103 -21.99 -6.90 -22.98
C GLY A 103 -22.39 -6.03 -21.79
N LEU A 104 -21.52 -5.91 -20.78
CA LEU A 104 -21.81 -5.09 -19.60
C LEU A 104 -21.17 -3.72 -19.73
N GLY A 105 -22.00 -2.67 -19.63
CA GLY A 105 -21.53 -1.29 -19.62
C GLY A 105 -21.18 -0.81 -18.20
N PRO A 106 -20.65 0.43 -18.08
CA PRO A 106 -20.27 0.97 -16.76
C PRO A 106 -21.41 0.98 -15.75
N ASP A 107 -22.63 1.27 -16.17
CA ASP A 107 -23.77 1.28 -15.25
C ASP A 107 -24.13 -0.13 -14.76
N ASP A 108 -24.02 -1.11 -15.64
CA ASP A 108 -24.24 -2.51 -15.28
C ASP A 108 -23.20 -2.96 -14.25
N LEU A 109 -21.95 -2.56 -14.46
CA LEU A 109 -20.87 -2.86 -13.53
C LEU A 109 -21.11 -2.20 -12.17
N ALA A 110 -21.55 -0.94 -12.16
CA ALA A 110 -21.81 -0.23 -10.91
C ALA A 110 -22.89 -0.95 -10.10
N ALA A 111 -23.96 -1.39 -10.77
CA ALA A 111 -25.03 -2.14 -10.11
C ALA A 111 -24.52 -3.48 -9.54
N LEU A 112 -23.71 -4.18 -10.33
CA LEU A 112 -23.13 -5.45 -9.90
C LEU A 112 -22.21 -5.28 -8.68
N ILE A 113 -21.40 -4.24 -8.69
CA ILE A 113 -20.49 -3.92 -7.58
C ILE A 113 -21.29 -3.63 -6.31
N ARG A 114 -22.34 -2.82 -6.41
CA ARG A 114 -23.19 -2.48 -5.25
C ARG A 114 -23.87 -3.73 -4.67
N ASP A 115 -24.36 -4.61 -5.54
CA ASP A 115 -25.01 -5.85 -5.14
C ASP A 115 -24.05 -6.78 -4.39
N ARG A 116 -22.86 -6.96 -4.93
CA ARG A 116 -21.85 -7.80 -4.29
C ARG A 116 -21.36 -7.22 -2.96
N ALA A 117 -21.16 -5.90 -2.91
CA ALA A 117 -20.74 -5.22 -1.68
C ALA A 117 -21.78 -5.38 -0.57
N ALA A 118 -23.06 -5.27 -0.91
CA ALA A 118 -24.14 -5.44 0.05
C ALA A 118 -24.17 -6.87 0.62
N ARG A 119 -23.94 -7.88 -0.21
CA ARG A 119 -23.88 -9.28 0.23
C ARG A 119 -22.71 -9.54 1.15
N ASP A 120 -21.55 -8.97 0.85
CA ASP A 120 -20.36 -9.13 1.70
C ASP A 120 -20.58 -8.50 3.08
N THR A 121 -21.22 -7.33 3.13
CA THR A 121 -21.55 -6.67 4.40
C THR A 121 -22.50 -7.51 5.23
N ASP A 122 -23.55 -8.06 4.62
CA ASP A 122 -24.51 -8.92 5.31
C ASP A 122 -23.83 -10.17 5.88
N THR A 123 -22.95 -10.79 5.11
CA THR A 123 -22.19 -11.97 5.52
C THR A 123 -21.29 -11.65 6.72
N THR A 124 -20.62 -10.51 6.69
CA THR A 124 -19.73 -10.08 7.77
C THR A 124 -20.53 -9.82 9.05
N ASP A 125 -21.66 -9.14 8.95
CA ASP A 125 -22.53 -8.85 10.10
C ASP A 125 -23.05 -10.14 10.74
N THR A 126 -23.49 -11.09 9.92
CA THR A 126 -23.98 -12.39 10.41
C THR A 126 -22.89 -13.15 11.15
N THR A 127 -21.67 -13.14 10.64
CA THR A 127 -20.53 -13.79 11.27
C THR A 127 -20.19 -13.14 12.61
N THR A 128 -20.25 -11.81 12.68
CA THR A 128 -20.00 -11.06 13.93
C THR A 128 -21.03 -11.38 14.98
N GLU A 129 -22.30 -11.43 14.61
CA GLU A 129 -23.40 -11.78 15.53
C GLU A 129 -23.22 -13.18 16.11
N ARG A 130 -22.86 -14.16 15.30
CA ARG A 130 -22.60 -15.54 15.75
C ARG A 130 -21.44 -15.59 16.74
N THR A 131 -20.41 -14.80 16.51
CA THR A 131 -19.25 -14.76 17.39
C THR A 131 -19.57 -14.11 18.73
N ALA A 132 -20.47 -13.14 18.75
CA ALA A 132 -20.88 -12.40 19.95
C ALA A 132 -21.84 -13.20 20.85
N SER A 133 -22.48 -14.18 20.31
CA SER A 133 -23.43 -15.01 21.06
C SER A 133 -22.78 -16.28 21.62
#